data_682a605ce57808995c2ef33428f4de22
#
_entry.id   682a605ce57808995c2ef33428f4de22
#
_cell.length_a   1.000
_cell.length_b   1.000
_cell.length_c   1.000
_cell.angle_alpha   90.00
_cell.angle_beta   90.00
_cell.angle_gamma   90.00
#
_symmetry.space_group_name_H-M   'P 1'
#
loop_
_entity.id
_entity.type
_entity.pdbx_description
1 polymer ?
#
loop_
_entity_poly.entity_id
_entity_poly.type
_entity_poly.pdbx_seq_one_letter_code
_entity_poly.pdbx_strand_id
1 'polypeptide(L)'
;MHALLLLLPLGPGNRAVAQELGDRFSRLHQSAEGFKGEPFLADDAVGEYGSLSLWASREDVDAFRQAAGPQLQEAMGGIAHGPPTVRLFEVYSPKA
;
A
#
# COMPACT_ATOMS: atom_id res chain seq x y z
N MET A 1 13.09 0.38 -11.20
CA MET A 1 12.11 -0.13 -10.22
C MET A 1 11.56 1.02 -9.40
N HIS A 2 10.30 0.97 -9.07
CA HIS A 2 9.64 1.98 -8.23
C HIS A 2 9.01 1.34 -7.01
N ALA A 3 8.87 2.13 -5.95
CA ALA A 3 8.23 1.70 -4.72
C ALA A 3 7.08 2.67 -4.38
N LEU A 4 5.92 2.12 -4.07
CA LEU A 4 4.76 2.90 -3.64
C LEU A 4 4.54 2.68 -2.15
N LEU A 5 4.69 3.74 -1.37
CA LEU A 5 4.40 3.73 0.07
C LEU A 5 2.96 4.15 0.28
N LEU A 6 2.21 3.33 1.00
CA LEU A 6 0.85 3.63 1.44
C LEU A 6 0.76 3.46 2.94
N LEU A 7 0.38 4.50 3.65
CA LEU A 7 0.15 4.43 5.10
C LEU A 7 -1.25 4.93 5.41
N LEU A 8 -1.97 4.18 6.24
CA LEU A 8 -3.36 4.44 6.61
C LEU A 8 -3.45 4.73 8.11
N PRO A 9 -4.03 5.87 8.52
CA PRO A 9 -4.27 6.16 9.93
C PRO A 9 -5.55 5.46 10.39
N LEU A 10 -5.42 4.25 10.93
CA LEU A 10 -6.56 3.47 11.42
C LEU A 10 -6.78 3.61 12.92
N GLY A 11 -5.83 4.18 13.65
CA GLY A 11 -5.85 4.27 15.08
C GLY A 11 -5.19 3.08 15.78
N PRO A 12 -4.70 3.26 17.03
CA PRO A 12 -4.03 2.20 17.76
C PRO A 12 -4.91 0.96 17.95
N GLY A 13 -4.29 -0.23 17.92
CA GLY A 13 -5.00 -1.47 18.18
C GLY A 13 -5.80 -2.03 16.99
N ASN A 14 -5.61 -1.50 15.79
CA ASN A 14 -6.35 -1.92 14.60
C ASN A 14 -5.53 -2.78 13.63
N ARG A 15 -4.53 -3.49 14.13
CA ARG A 15 -3.73 -4.38 13.28
C ARG A 15 -4.58 -5.44 12.58
N ALA A 16 -5.57 -6.02 13.24
CA ALA A 16 -6.44 -7.03 12.63
C ALA A 16 -7.20 -6.49 11.42
N VAL A 17 -7.70 -5.26 11.52
CA VAL A 17 -8.37 -4.57 10.39
C VAL A 17 -7.38 -4.34 9.26
N ALA A 18 -6.17 -3.89 9.59
CA ALA A 18 -5.12 -3.66 8.59
C ALA A 18 -4.72 -4.95 7.88
N GLN A 19 -4.59 -6.06 8.60
CA GLN A 19 -4.27 -7.37 8.01
C GLN A 19 -5.36 -7.84 7.06
N GLU A 20 -6.62 -7.65 7.42
CA GLU A 20 -7.74 -8.01 6.55
C GLU A 20 -7.72 -7.20 5.25
N LEU A 21 -7.49 -5.88 5.34
CA LEU A 21 -7.32 -5.04 4.16
C LEU A 21 -6.12 -5.48 3.32
N GLY A 22 -4.99 -5.77 3.99
CA GLY A 22 -3.78 -6.23 3.32
C GLY A 22 -4.00 -7.52 2.54
N ASP A 23 -4.65 -8.49 3.15
CA ASP A 23 -4.97 -9.76 2.50
C ASP A 23 -5.86 -9.55 1.26
N ARG A 24 -6.85 -8.70 1.40
CA ARG A 24 -7.78 -8.39 0.31
C ARG A 24 -7.06 -7.73 -0.87
N PHE A 25 -6.23 -6.71 -0.61
CA PHE A 25 -5.54 -5.99 -1.68
C PHE A 25 -4.29 -6.70 -2.17
N SER A 26 -3.68 -7.58 -1.37
CA SER A 26 -2.56 -8.42 -1.80
C SER A 26 -2.94 -9.27 -3.02
N ARG A 27 -4.15 -9.78 -3.06
CA ARG A 27 -4.63 -10.57 -4.20
C ARG A 27 -4.70 -9.75 -5.48
N LEU A 28 -5.10 -8.48 -5.38
CA LEU A 28 -5.11 -7.58 -6.53
C LEU A 28 -3.69 -7.26 -7.00
N HIS A 29 -2.76 -7.06 -6.06
CA HIS A 29 -1.36 -6.80 -6.39
C HIS A 29 -0.74 -7.97 -7.14
N GLN A 30 -0.98 -9.21 -6.68
CA GLN A 30 -0.35 -10.40 -7.26
C GLN A 30 -0.70 -10.63 -8.73
N SER A 31 -1.86 -10.15 -9.17
CA SER A 31 -2.28 -10.27 -10.56
C SER A 31 -1.91 -9.04 -11.40
N ALA A 32 -1.32 -8.02 -10.80
CA ALA A 32 -0.98 -6.78 -11.50
C ALA A 32 0.34 -6.91 -12.25
N GLU A 33 0.38 -6.36 -13.46
CA GLU A 33 1.60 -6.34 -14.26
C GLU A 33 2.69 -5.51 -13.56
N GLY A 34 3.90 -6.04 -13.53
CA GLY A 34 5.07 -5.37 -12.98
C GLY A 34 5.21 -5.44 -11.47
N PHE A 35 4.29 -6.08 -10.77
CA PHE A 35 4.36 -6.22 -9.31
C PHE A 35 5.53 -7.13 -8.92
N LYS A 36 6.35 -6.67 -7.95
CA LYS A 36 7.58 -7.36 -7.52
C LYS A 36 7.58 -7.78 -6.05
N GLY A 37 6.66 -7.31 -5.25
CA GLY A 37 6.60 -7.66 -3.84
C GLY A 37 6.00 -6.53 -3.00
N GLU A 38 5.58 -6.87 -1.77
CA GLU A 38 4.89 -5.91 -0.91
C GLU A 38 5.03 -6.29 0.56
N PRO A 39 6.09 -5.84 1.25
CA PRO A 39 6.10 -5.93 2.70
C PRO A 39 5.01 -5.04 3.30
N PHE A 40 4.33 -5.54 4.32
CA PHE A 40 3.36 -4.77 5.08
C PHE A 40 4.05 -4.12 6.27
N LEU A 41 3.54 -2.95 6.65
CA LEU A 41 4.11 -2.10 7.69
C LEU A 41 3.07 -1.85 8.76
N ALA A 42 3.51 -1.86 10.02
CA ALA A 42 2.61 -1.62 11.14
C ALA A 42 3.30 -0.83 12.25
N ASP A 43 2.61 0.19 12.74
CA ASP A 43 2.97 0.89 13.96
C ASP A 43 1.74 0.89 14.87
N ASP A 44 1.67 -0.11 15.76
CA ASP A 44 0.52 -0.30 16.62
C ASP A 44 0.34 0.81 17.65
N ALA A 45 1.43 1.44 18.08
CA ALA A 45 1.38 2.51 19.08
C ALA A 45 0.71 3.77 18.54
N VAL A 46 1.03 4.11 17.29
CA VAL A 46 0.47 5.27 16.59
C VAL A 46 -0.85 4.93 15.88
N GLY A 47 -1.01 3.67 15.51
CA GLY A 47 -2.17 3.24 14.74
C GLY A 47 -2.05 3.52 13.25
N GLU A 48 -0.82 3.44 12.74
CA GLU A 48 -0.54 3.63 11.32
C GLU A 48 -0.12 2.31 10.69
N TYR A 49 -0.79 1.94 9.61
CA TYR A 49 -0.58 0.65 8.95
C TYR A 49 -0.53 0.84 7.44
N GLY A 50 0.22 0.00 6.76
CA GLY A 50 0.27 0.11 5.32
C GLY A 50 1.18 -0.88 4.64
N SER A 51 1.73 -0.47 3.52
CA SER A 51 2.59 -1.32 2.71
C SER A 51 3.59 -0.51 1.90
N LEU A 52 4.67 -1.20 1.52
CA LEU A 52 5.62 -0.70 0.53
C LEU A 52 5.58 -1.66 -0.65
N SER A 53 4.87 -1.32 -1.71
CA SER A 53 4.80 -2.18 -2.89
C SER A 53 5.91 -1.84 -3.87
N LEU A 54 6.52 -2.88 -4.46
CA LEU A 54 7.63 -2.75 -5.40
C LEU A 54 7.14 -3.09 -6.81
N TRP A 55 7.58 -2.29 -7.79
CA TRP A 55 7.08 -2.36 -9.17
C TRP A 55 8.21 -2.24 -10.18
N ALA A 56 8.05 -2.90 -11.31
CA ALA A 56 9.04 -2.85 -12.38
C ALA A 56 9.19 -1.45 -12.98
N SER A 57 8.08 -0.71 -13.09
CA SER A 57 8.08 0.62 -13.68
C SER A 57 7.05 1.54 -13.03
N ARG A 58 7.18 2.84 -13.27
CA ARG A 58 6.21 3.83 -12.82
C ARG A 58 4.85 3.65 -13.52
N GLU A 59 4.88 3.28 -14.79
CA GLU A 59 3.67 3.06 -15.57
C GLU A 59 2.82 1.92 -14.98
N ASP A 60 3.48 0.88 -14.47
CA ASP A 60 2.79 -0.23 -13.80
C ASP A 60 2.12 0.24 -12.51
N VAL A 61 2.77 1.13 -11.73
CA VAL A 61 2.17 1.74 -10.54
C VAL A 61 0.93 2.54 -10.92
N ASP A 62 1.04 3.39 -11.92
CA ASP A 62 -0.06 4.25 -12.35
C ASP A 62 -1.26 3.43 -12.82
N ALA A 63 -1.01 2.39 -13.59
CA ALA A 63 -2.07 1.49 -14.06
C ALA A 63 -2.77 0.78 -12.89
N PHE A 64 -2.01 0.30 -11.92
CA PHE A 64 -2.58 -0.36 -10.74
C PHE A 64 -3.41 0.62 -9.91
N ARG A 65 -2.91 1.84 -9.70
CA ARG A 65 -3.63 2.85 -8.93
C ARG A 65 -4.95 3.24 -9.58
N GLN A 66 -5.00 3.32 -10.90
CA GLN A 66 -6.23 3.59 -11.61
C GLN A 66 -7.24 2.45 -11.47
N ALA A 67 -6.77 1.21 -11.53
CA ALA A 67 -7.64 0.04 -11.44
C ALA A 67 -8.12 -0.22 -10.01
N ALA A 68 -7.25 -0.11 -9.02
CA ALA A 68 -7.54 -0.49 -7.64
C ALA A 68 -7.92 0.69 -6.73
N GLY A 69 -7.60 1.92 -7.12
CA GLY A 69 -7.85 3.11 -6.30
C GLY A 69 -9.29 3.26 -5.81
N PRO A 70 -10.30 3.14 -6.67
CA PRO A 70 -11.69 3.22 -6.23
C PRO A 70 -12.07 2.16 -5.21
N GLN A 71 -11.59 0.93 -5.36
CA GLN A 71 -11.83 -0.16 -4.42
C GLN A 71 -11.18 0.12 -3.07
N LEU A 72 -9.96 0.67 -3.08
CA LEU A 72 -9.25 1.02 -1.86
C LEU A 72 -9.96 2.16 -1.12
N GLN A 73 -10.40 3.18 -1.82
CA GLN A 73 -11.15 4.29 -1.23
C GLN A 73 -12.44 3.80 -0.58
N GLU A 74 -13.18 2.93 -1.25
CA GLU A 74 -14.41 2.35 -0.72
C GLU A 74 -14.12 1.52 0.53
N ALA A 75 -13.08 0.70 0.51
CA ALA A 75 -12.72 -0.15 1.64
C ALA A 75 -12.25 0.66 2.85
N MET A 76 -11.61 1.81 2.64
CA MET A 76 -11.15 2.71 3.72
C MET A 76 -12.24 3.63 4.25
N GLY A 77 -13.30 3.84 3.49
CA GLY A 77 -14.37 4.74 3.89
C GLY A 77 -15.00 4.29 5.20
N GLY A 78 -14.99 5.16 6.21
CA GLY A 78 -15.56 4.88 7.52
C GLY A 78 -14.62 4.20 8.51
N ILE A 79 -13.44 3.74 8.11
CA ILE A 79 -12.46 3.14 9.03
C ILE A 79 -11.19 3.98 9.20
N ALA A 80 -10.80 4.73 8.19
CA ALA A 80 -9.62 5.59 8.27
C ALA A 80 -9.95 6.86 9.08
N HIS A 81 -9.03 7.26 9.97
CA HIS A 81 -9.19 8.46 10.81
C HIS A 81 -8.71 9.74 10.14
N GLY A 82 -8.20 9.64 8.93
CA GLY A 82 -7.70 10.76 8.15
C GLY A 82 -7.23 10.32 6.77
N PRO A 83 -6.67 11.25 5.98
CA PRO A 83 -6.19 10.92 4.65
C PRO A 83 -5.00 9.97 4.69
N PRO A 84 -4.87 9.04 3.75
CA PRO A 84 -3.71 8.18 3.66
C PRO A 84 -2.47 8.96 3.23
N THR A 85 -1.30 8.49 3.65
CA THR A 85 -0.03 8.93 3.09
C THR A 85 0.28 8.06 1.89
N VAL A 86 0.48 8.70 0.73
CA VAL A 86 0.83 7.99 -0.51
C VAL A 86 2.04 8.66 -1.11
N ARG A 87 3.15 7.91 -1.28
CA ARG A 87 4.38 8.43 -1.86
C ARG A 87 4.99 7.43 -2.82
N LEU A 88 5.44 7.93 -3.95
CA LEU A 88 6.14 7.13 -4.96
C LEU A 88 7.63 7.45 -4.92
N PHE A 89 8.45 6.40 -4.91
CA PHE A 89 9.90 6.51 -4.90
C PHE A 89 10.50 5.73 -6.06
N GLU A 90 11.57 6.28 -6.62
CA GLU A 90 12.44 5.47 -7.47
C GLU A 90 13.36 4.65 -6.58
N VAL A 91 13.48 3.35 -6.88
CA VAL A 91 14.36 2.44 -6.14
C VAL A 91 15.68 2.33 -6.90
N TYR A 92 16.78 2.56 -6.21
CA TYR A 92 18.10 2.40 -6.78
C TYR A 92 19.00 1.63 -5.82
N SER A 93 19.99 0.95 -6.36
CA SER A 93 21.00 0.26 -5.55
C SER A 93 22.26 1.11 -5.49
N PRO A 94 22.76 1.43 -4.29
CA PRO A 94 24.04 2.15 -4.19
C PRO A 94 25.17 1.27 -4.73
N LYS A 95 26.18 1.90 -5.30
CA LYS A 95 27.38 1.19 -5.70
C LYS A 95 28.14 0.73 -4.45
N ALA A 96 28.58 -0.51 -4.49
CA ALA A 96 29.38 -1.08 -3.43
C ALA A 96 30.77 -0.45 -3.38
#